data_72fbb0635351d88f9698be1862ebdad9
#
_entry.id   72fbb0635351d88f9698be1862ebdad9
#
_cell.length_a   1.000
_cell.length_b   1.000
_cell.length_c   1.000
_cell.angle_alpha   90.00
_cell.angle_beta   90.00
_cell.angle_gamma   90.00
#
_symmetry.space_group_name_H-M   'P 1'
#
loop_
_entity.id
_entity.type
_entity.pdbx_description
1 polymer ?
#
loop_
_entity_poly.entity_id
_entity_poly.type
_entity_poly.pdbx_seq_one_letter_code
_entity_poly.pdbx_strand_id
1 'polypeptide(L)'
;SEPQENILYFLEKNAPLLEPWQREVIRIVRKIAQYFYPQRQTQVMNEGWATFWHYTLLNELHARGYVTDGFMMEFLQSHTSVIAQPSYDSPYFSGINPYTLGFSIMSDIRRMCENPTDEDRAWFPEIVGTNWKETLQFAMKNFKDESFILQFLSPKVMRDLKLFSIVDDDQQEKISVDAIHNERGFRKLRENLAGQYNLGNREPNIQ
;
A
#
# COMPACT_ATOMS: atom_id res chain seq x y z
N SER A 1 5.34 -6.22 20.67
CA SER A 1 6.48 -7.15 20.68
C SER A 1 6.14 -8.31 19.77
N GLU A 2 6.96 -8.55 18.77
CA GLU A 2 6.80 -9.73 17.91
C GLU A 2 6.95 -11.00 18.78
N PRO A 3 6.17 -12.06 18.53
CA PRO A 3 6.33 -13.30 19.24
C PRO A 3 7.76 -13.81 19.03
N GLN A 4 8.48 -14.05 20.10
CA GLN A 4 9.88 -14.52 20.04
C GLN A 4 10.00 -15.94 19.47
N GLU A 5 8.89 -16.69 19.41
CA GLU A 5 8.86 -18.04 18.87
C GLU A 5 8.05 -18.12 17.58
N ASN A 6 8.77 -18.33 16.49
CA ASN A 6 8.18 -18.64 15.20
C ASN A 6 7.78 -20.13 15.18
N ILE A 7 6.55 -20.45 14.77
CA ILE A 7 6.05 -21.83 14.70
C ILE A 7 6.98 -22.76 13.87
N LEU A 8 7.60 -22.26 12.82
CA LEU A 8 8.56 -23.04 12.03
C LEU A 8 9.83 -23.35 12.84
N TYR A 9 10.27 -22.43 13.71
CA TYR A 9 11.39 -22.69 14.61
C TYR A 9 11.04 -23.76 15.64
N PHE A 10 9.84 -23.67 16.23
CA PHE A 10 9.35 -24.68 17.16
C PHE A 10 9.29 -26.09 16.51
N LEU A 11 8.72 -26.18 15.29
CA LEU A 11 8.65 -27.43 14.53
C LEU A 11 10.05 -27.97 14.19
N GLU A 12 10.95 -27.08 13.73
CA GLU A 12 12.36 -27.45 13.42
C GLU A 12 13.04 -28.13 14.63
N LYS A 13 12.77 -27.62 15.83
CA LYS A 13 13.47 -28.09 17.05
C LYS A 13 12.77 -29.24 17.74
N ASN A 14 11.44 -29.26 17.76
CA ASN A 14 10.68 -30.11 18.69
C ASN A 14 9.84 -31.18 18.00
N ALA A 15 9.62 -31.17 16.68
CA ALA A 15 8.80 -32.20 16.03
C ALA A 15 9.51 -33.56 16.04
N PRO A 16 8.97 -34.60 16.71
CA PRO A 16 9.70 -35.85 16.96
C PRO A 16 9.81 -36.74 15.71
N LEU A 17 8.88 -36.61 14.76
CA LEU A 17 8.77 -37.46 13.57
C LEU A 17 9.49 -36.92 12.33
N LEU A 18 10.15 -35.75 12.45
CA LEU A 18 10.85 -35.17 11.31
C LEU A 18 12.23 -35.82 11.10
N GLU A 19 12.43 -36.27 9.87
CA GLU A 19 13.74 -36.70 9.40
C GLU A 19 14.72 -35.50 9.29
N PRO A 20 16.05 -35.74 9.33
CA PRO A 20 17.04 -34.65 9.28
C PRO A 20 16.88 -33.73 8.07
N TRP A 21 16.61 -34.24 6.89
CA TRP A 21 16.40 -33.45 5.68
C TRP A 21 15.12 -32.62 5.74
N GLN A 22 14.04 -33.11 6.40
CA GLN A 22 12.80 -32.35 6.59
C GLN A 22 13.02 -31.15 7.51
N ARG A 23 13.81 -31.33 8.58
CA ARG A 23 14.20 -30.23 9.47
C ARG A 23 14.99 -29.16 8.70
N GLU A 24 15.88 -29.57 7.79
CA GLU A 24 16.65 -28.65 6.98
C GLU A 24 15.75 -27.85 6.03
N VAL A 25 14.75 -28.49 5.40
CA VAL A 25 13.75 -27.80 4.58
C VAL A 25 12.98 -26.75 5.40
N ILE A 26 12.49 -27.12 6.58
CA ILE A 26 11.79 -26.17 7.48
C ILE A 26 12.71 -25.00 7.85
N ARG A 27 13.99 -25.27 8.14
CA ARG A 27 14.98 -24.22 8.44
C ARG A 27 15.18 -23.26 7.28
N ILE A 28 15.27 -23.78 6.06
CA ILE A 28 15.40 -22.95 4.83
C ILE A 28 14.16 -22.09 4.66
N VAL A 29 12.96 -22.68 4.71
CA VAL A 29 11.70 -21.95 4.57
C VAL A 29 11.57 -20.85 5.62
N ARG A 30 11.92 -21.15 6.88
CA ARG A 30 11.93 -20.15 7.95
C ARG A 30 12.86 -18.98 7.66
N LYS A 31 14.09 -19.24 7.22
CA LYS A 31 15.06 -18.18 6.88
C LYS A 31 14.58 -17.33 5.70
N ILE A 32 14.00 -17.95 4.68
CA ILE A 32 13.42 -17.25 3.53
C ILE A 32 12.25 -16.37 3.99
N ALA A 33 11.35 -16.92 4.79
CA ALA A 33 10.21 -16.15 5.33
C ALA A 33 10.68 -14.96 6.18
N GLN A 34 11.69 -15.12 7.03
CA GLN A 34 12.27 -14.04 7.82
C GLN A 34 12.93 -12.96 6.94
N TYR A 35 13.58 -13.35 5.85
CA TYR A 35 14.19 -12.41 4.91
C TYR A 35 13.14 -11.56 4.17
N PHE A 36 12.03 -12.18 3.74
CA PHE A 36 10.99 -11.46 2.99
C PHE A 36 9.97 -10.72 3.89
N TYR A 37 9.92 -11.01 5.18
CA TYR A 37 8.95 -10.40 6.08
C TYR A 37 9.00 -8.86 6.11
N PRO A 38 10.17 -8.20 6.26
CA PRO A 38 10.25 -6.74 6.22
C PRO A 38 9.82 -6.16 4.89
N GLN A 39 10.13 -6.83 3.77
CA GLN A 39 9.78 -6.38 2.43
C GLN A 39 8.25 -6.38 2.20
N ARG A 40 7.55 -7.37 2.76
CA ARG A 40 6.08 -7.42 2.73
C ARG A 40 5.42 -6.32 3.53
N GLN A 41 6.08 -5.81 4.56
CA GLN A 41 5.58 -4.71 5.38
C GLN A 41 5.72 -3.33 4.74
N THR A 42 6.46 -3.22 3.65
CA THR A 42 6.79 -1.96 2.97
C THR A 42 6.55 -2.03 1.47
N GLN A 43 5.72 -2.96 1.00
CA GLN A 43 5.48 -3.15 -0.42
C GLN A 43 4.82 -1.92 -1.06
N VAL A 44 3.73 -1.40 -0.46
CA VAL A 44 3.03 -0.21 -0.96
C VAL A 44 3.97 1.00 -0.99
N MET A 45 4.76 1.17 0.06
CA MET A 45 5.71 2.29 0.14
C MET A 45 6.82 2.16 -0.89
N ASN A 46 7.42 0.99 -1.05
CA ASN A 46 8.53 0.78 -1.99
C ASN A 46 8.07 0.92 -3.44
N GLU A 47 6.95 0.30 -3.81
CA GLU A 47 6.41 0.37 -5.16
C GLU A 47 5.87 1.78 -5.47
N GLY A 48 5.23 2.42 -4.50
CA GLY A 48 4.82 3.81 -4.58
C GLY A 48 6.01 4.76 -4.77
N TRP A 49 7.08 4.58 -4.00
CA TRP A 49 8.31 5.36 -4.12
C TRP A 49 8.95 5.24 -5.51
N ALA A 50 9.08 4.00 -5.99
CA ALA A 50 9.66 3.74 -7.30
C ALA A 50 8.85 4.39 -8.42
N THR A 51 7.52 4.18 -8.44
CA THR A 51 6.63 4.74 -9.47
C THR A 51 6.54 6.26 -9.39
N PHE A 52 6.45 6.82 -8.18
CA PHE A 52 6.38 8.27 -7.96
C PHE A 52 7.65 8.99 -8.46
N TRP A 53 8.83 8.48 -8.11
CA TRP A 53 10.09 9.10 -8.56
C TRP A 53 10.33 8.88 -10.05
N HIS A 54 10.01 7.70 -10.58
CA HIS A 54 10.11 7.44 -12.01
C HIS A 54 9.26 8.45 -12.81
N TYR A 55 8.00 8.63 -12.41
CA TYR A 55 7.12 9.62 -13.00
C TYR A 55 7.65 11.05 -12.84
N THR A 56 8.05 11.43 -11.64
CA THR A 56 8.51 12.79 -11.33
C THR A 56 9.77 13.15 -12.09
N LEU A 57 10.77 12.25 -12.11
CA LEU A 57 12.05 12.49 -12.76
C LEU A 57 11.91 12.56 -14.28
N LEU A 58 11.14 11.67 -14.91
CA LEU A 58 10.97 11.67 -16.35
C LEU A 58 10.18 12.89 -16.84
N ASN A 59 9.16 13.32 -16.11
CA ASN A 59 8.48 14.58 -16.42
C ASN A 59 9.42 15.80 -16.31
N GLU A 60 10.28 15.83 -15.29
CA GLU A 60 11.27 16.90 -15.13
C GLU A 60 12.32 16.89 -16.26
N LEU A 61 12.81 15.72 -16.65
CA LEU A 61 13.76 15.57 -17.78
C LEU A 61 13.14 15.99 -19.10
N HIS A 62 11.86 15.65 -19.32
CA HIS A 62 11.11 16.08 -20.50
C HIS A 62 10.93 17.59 -20.52
N ALA A 63 10.50 18.20 -19.41
CA ALA A 63 10.35 19.65 -19.29
C ALA A 63 11.67 20.42 -19.56
N ARG A 64 12.80 19.79 -19.29
CA ARG A 64 14.15 20.34 -19.60
C ARG A 64 14.65 20.01 -21.02
N GLY A 65 13.89 19.26 -21.80
CA GLY A 65 14.26 18.87 -23.17
C GLY A 65 15.29 17.74 -23.27
N TYR A 66 15.52 16.98 -22.19
CA TYR A 66 16.46 15.84 -22.22
C TYR A 66 15.85 14.56 -22.80
N VAL A 67 14.54 14.45 -22.85
CA VAL A 67 13.80 13.33 -23.44
C VAL A 67 12.78 13.85 -24.44
N THR A 68 12.51 13.05 -25.49
CA THR A 68 11.60 13.42 -26.57
C THR A 68 10.14 13.15 -26.21
N ASP A 69 9.20 13.79 -26.92
CA ASP A 69 7.76 13.54 -26.78
C ASP A 69 7.41 12.07 -27.05
N GLY A 70 8.04 11.47 -28.09
CA GLY A 70 7.83 10.05 -28.42
C GLY A 70 8.22 9.12 -27.26
N PHE A 71 9.37 9.36 -26.64
CA PHE A 71 9.79 8.61 -25.44
C PHE A 71 8.77 8.80 -24.28
N MET A 72 8.30 10.03 -24.07
CA MET A 72 7.33 10.29 -22.99
C MET A 72 5.99 9.60 -23.24
N MET A 73 5.55 9.49 -24.48
CA MET A 73 4.32 8.73 -24.81
C MET A 73 4.46 7.25 -24.47
N GLU A 74 5.56 6.62 -24.84
CA GLU A 74 5.87 5.22 -24.50
C GLU A 74 5.97 5.03 -22.99
N PHE A 75 6.68 5.93 -22.31
CA PHE A 75 6.79 5.92 -20.85
C PHE A 75 5.43 6.03 -20.18
N LEU A 76 4.60 7.00 -20.56
CA LEU A 76 3.28 7.21 -19.95
C LEU A 76 2.35 6.01 -20.18
N GLN A 77 2.40 5.37 -21.34
CA GLN A 77 1.67 4.14 -21.62
C GLN A 77 2.11 3.01 -20.67
N SER A 78 3.42 2.80 -20.55
CA SER A 78 3.98 1.80 -19.65
C SER A 78 3.64 2.10 -18.18
N HIS A 79 3.85 3.33 -17.74
CA HIS A 79 3.55 3.78 -16.37
C HIS A 79 2.08 3.58 -16.02
N THR A 80 1.17 3.99 -16.91
CA THR A 80 -0.28 3.83 -16.72
C THR A 80 -0.67 2.36 -16.59
N SER A 81 -0.03 1.47 -17.34
CA SER A 81 -0.30 0.03 -17.22
C SER A 81 0.13 -0.55 -15.87
N VAL A 82 1.24 -0.06 -15.29
CA VAL A 82 1.74 -0.49 -13.97
C VAL A 82 0.81 -0.03 -12.85
N ILE A 83 0.34 1.21 -12.92
CA ILE A 83 -0.58 1.78 -11.91
C ILE A 83 -2.07 1.56 -12.24
N ALA A 84 -2.39 0.71 -13.21
CA ALA A 84 -3.78 0.41 -13.54
C ALA A 84 -4.47 -0.32 -12.38
N GLN A 85 -5.63 0.17 -11.97
CA GLN A 85 -6.48 -0.46 -10.97
C GLN A 85 -7.76 -0.96 -11.65
N PRO A 86 -7.93 -2.29 -11.80
CA PRO A 86 -9.20 -2.83 -12.25
C PRO A 86 -10.35 -2.39 -11.35
N SER A 87 -11.50 -2.12 -11.93
CA SER A 87 -12.70 -1.83 -11.14
C SER A 87 -13.10 -3.05 -10.32
N TYR A 88 -13.79 -2.81 -9.21
CA TYR A 88 -14.16 -3.83 -8.24
C TYR A 88 -14.98 -4.98 -8.86
N ASP A 89 -15.86 -4.67 -9.80
CA ASP A 89 -16.70 -5.62 -10.54
C ASP A 89 -15.98 -6.33 -11.70
N SER A 90 -14.72 -6.01 -11.93
CA SER A 90 -13.91 -6.62 -12.98
C SER A 90 -13.49 -8.05 -12.58
N PRO A 91 -13.54 -9.03 -13.50
CA PRO A 91 -12.99 -10.38 -13.26
C PRO A 91 -11.47 -10.37 -13.01
N TYR A 92 -10.80 -9.28 -13.31
CA TYR A 92 -9.36 -9.09 -13.08
C TYR A 92 -9.04 -8.39 -11.75
N PHE A 93 -10.07 -8.08 -10.94
CA PHE A 93 -9.84 -7.49 -9.62
C PHE A 93 -9.27 -8.53 -8.66
N SER A 94 -8.05 -8.30 -8.20
CA SER A 94 -7.34 -9.16 -7.23
C SER A 94 -6.95 -8.42 -5.94
N GLY A 95 -7.64 -7.32 -5.67
CA GLY A 95 -7.31 -6.41 -4.58
C GLY A 95 -6.77 -5.07 -5.07
N ILE A 96 -6.39 -4.22 -4.14
CA ILE A 96 -5.82 -2.90 -4.49
C ILE A 96 -4.37 -3.08 -4.92
N ASN A 97 -4.07 -2.54 -6.11
CA ASN A 97 -2.72 -2.56 -6.65
C ASN A 97 -1.78 -1.71 -5.77
N PRO A 98 -0.71 -2.27 -5.16
CA PRO A 98 0.19 -1.54 -4.29
C PRO A 98 0.92 -0.39 -5.00
N TYR A 99 1.21 -0.54 -6.29
CA TYR A 99 1.78 0.54 -7.11
C TYR A 99 0.84 1.74 -7.20
N THR A 100 -0.45 1.48 -7.50
CA THR A 100 -1.48 2.51 -7.58
C THR A 100 -1.67 3.22 -6.25
N LEU A 101 -1.82 2.45 -5.17
CA LEU A 101 -2.06 2.99 -3.84
C LEU A 101 -0.87 3.85 -3.38
N GLY A 102 0.34 3.32 -3.47
CA GLY A 102 1.55 4.01 -3.06
C GLY A 102 1.81 5.27 -3.90
N PHE A 103 1.70 5.17 -5.22
CA PHE A 103 1.83 6.32 -6.14
C PHE A 103 0.81 7.42 -5.84
N SER A 104 -0.45 7.03 -5.64
CA SER A 104 -1.52 8.00 -5.37
C SER A 104 -1.32 8.73 -4.04
N ILE A 105 -0.96 8.01 -2.97
CA ILE A 105 -0.68 8.63 -1.67
C ILE A 105 0.53 9.58 -1.76
N MET A 106 1.63 9.17 -2.39
CA MET A 106 2.83 10.01 -2.50
C MET A 106 2.60 11.25 -3.37
N SER A 107 1.86 11.09 -4.46
CA SER A 107 1.46 12.22 -5.32
C SER A 107 0.55 13.20 -4.58
N ASP A 108 -0.33 12.67 -3.74
CA ASP A 108 -1.23 13.49 -2.94
C ASP A 108 -0.50 14.22 -1.78
N ILE A 109 0.48 13.59 -1.14
CA ILE A 109 1.37 14.26 -0.19
C ILE A 109 2.04 15.47 -0.84
N ARG A 110 2.60 15.30 -2.06
CA ARG A 110 3.19 16.42 -2.80
C ARG A 110 2.17 17.52 -3.06
N ARG A 111 0.98 17.17 -3.54
CA ARG A 111 -0.11 18.11 -3.78
C ARG A 111 -0.53 18.86 -2.52
N MET A 112 -0.72 18.16 -1.40
CA MET A 112 -1.10 18.78 -0.12
C MET A 112 -0.04 19.74 0.40
N CYS A 113 1.24 19.46 0.17
CA CYS A 113 2.32 20.38 0.53
C CYS A 113 2.36 21.62 -0.38
N GLU A 114 2.17 21.46 -1.71
CA GLU A 114 2.31 22.52 -2.70
C GLU A 114 1.01 23.32 -2.89
N ASN A 115 -0.15 22.64 -2.96
CA ASN A 115 -1.46 23.22 -3.32
C ASN A 115 -2.59 22.64 -2.45
N PRO A 116 -2.60 22.93 -1.13
CA PRO A 116 -3.59 22.39 -0.22
C PRO A 116 -4.98 22.98 -0.40
N THR A 117 -5.99 22.13 -0.24
CA THR A 117 -7.40 22.52 -0.12
C THR A 117 -7.76 22.74 1.36
N ASP A 118 -8.99 23.24 1.63
CA ASP A 118 -9.48 23.38 3.01
C ASP A 118 -9.69 22.00 3.67
N GLU A 119 -10.09 20.98 2.89
CA GLU A 119 -10.16 19.60 3.37
C GLU A 119 -8.79 19.10 3.82
N ASP A 120 -7.73 19.38 3.04
CA ASP A 120 -6.37 18.99 3.41
C ASP A 120 -5.90 19.68 4.71
N ARG A 121 -6.23 20.97 4.87
CA ARG A 121 -5.91 21.71 6.10
C ARG A 121 -6.59 21.15 7.34
N ALA A 122 -7.81 20.63 7.16
CA ALA A 122 -8.56 19.99 8.25
C ALA A 122 -8.02 18.59 8.57
N TRP A 123 -7.58 17.82 7.56
CA TRP A 123 -7.14 16.43 7.73
C TRP A 123 -5.65 16.27 8.02
N PHE A 124 -4.82 17.17 7.49
CA PHE A 124 -3.35 17.07 7.51
C PHE A 124 -2.68 18.41 7.84
N PRO A 125 -3.08 19.10 8.92
CA PRO A 125 -2.56 20.43 9.25
C PRO A 125 -1.02 20.45 9.41
N GLU A 126 -0.42 19.32 9.80
CA GLU A 126 1.02 19.20 10.06
C GLU A 126 1.89 19.09 8.80
N ILE A 127 1.31 18.75 7.66
CA ILE A 127 2.07 18.59 6.40
C ILE A 127 1.74 19.65 5.35
N VAL A 128 0.60 20.31 5.49
CA VAL A 128 0.16 21.36 4.56
C VAL A 128 1.19 22.49 4.51
N GLY A 129 1.66 22.81 3.29
CA GLY A 129 2.62 23.88 3.05
C GLY A 129 4.06 23.58 3.50
N THR A 130 4.35 22.33 3.88
CA THR A 130 5.72 21.89 4.19
C THR A 130 6.49 21.49 2.93
N ASN A 131 7.76 21.14 3.08
CA ASN A 131 8.57 20.61 1.99
C ASN A 131 8.19 19.14 1.71
N TRP A 132 7.54 18.89 0.57
CA TRP A 132 7.08 17.55 0.21
C TRP A 132 8.19 16.48 0.13
N LYS A 133 9.43 16.89 -0.27
CA LYS A 133 10.57 15.96 -0.33
C LYS A 133 10.98 15.49 1.06
N GLU A 134 11.01 16.39 2.02
CA GLU A 134 11.32 16.08 3.43
C GLU A 134 10.21 15.23 4.04
N THR A 135 8.95 15.55 3.76
CA THR A 135 7.79 14.78 4.21
C THR A 135 7.82 13.35 3.68
N LEU A 136 8.10 13.16 2.39
CA LEU A 136 8.23 11.82 1.80
C LEU A 136 9.44 11.07 2.36
N GLN A 137 10.59 11.72 2.54
CA GLN A 137 11.75 11.08 3.17
C GLN A 137 11.48 10.68 4.62
N PHE A 138 10.76 11.51 5.36
CA PHE A 138 10.34 11.19 6.72
C PHE A 138 9.42 9.96 6.73
N ALA A 139 8.44 9.91 5.82
CA ALA A 139 7.54 8.77 5.67
C ALA A 139 8.34 7.49 5.39
N MET A 140 9.23 7.49 4.40
CA MET A 140 10.04 6.32 4.03
C MET A 140 10.96 5.82 5.14
N LYS A 141 11.40 6.69 6.05
CA LYS A 141 12.28 6.31 7.16
C LYS A 141 11.55 5.75 8.37
N ASN A 142 10.29 6.15 8.58
CA ASN A 142 9.64 5.96 9.87
C ASN A 142 8.36 5.10 9.83
N PHE A 143 7.86 4.78 8.63
CA PHE A 143 6.58 4.08 8.47
C PHE A 143 6.75 2.72 7.79
N LYS A 144 5.78 1.85 8.01
CA LYS A 144 5.47 0.66 7.21
C LYS A 144 4.13 0.91 6.50
N ASP A 145 3.74 0.01 5.59
CA ASP A 145 2.51 0.16 4.80
C ASP A 145 1.27 0.46 5.64
N GLU A 146 1.05 -0.30 6.72
CA GLU A 146 -0.07 -0.08 7.64
C GLU A 146 -0.09 1.35 8.19
N SER A 147 1.00 1.77 8.82
CA SER A 147 1.09 3.09 9.43
C SER A 147 1.16 4.23 8.40
N PHE A 148 1.74 3.98 7.23
CA PHE A 148 1.76 4.91 6.11
C PHE A 148 0.35 5.19 5.57
N ILE A 149 -0.45 4.15 5.38
CA ILE A 149 -1.85 4.25 4.97
C ILE A 149 -2.66 4.99 6.04
N LEU A 150 -2.50 4.61 7.32
CA LEU A 150 -3.18 5.27 8.44
C LEU A 150 -2.85 6.76 8.53
N GLN A 151 -1.62 7.16 8.24
CA GLN A 151 -1.18 8.55 8.35
C GLN A 151 -1.54 9.38 7.13
N PHE A 152 -1.38 8.85 5.92
CA PHE A 152 -1.35 9.67 4.69
C PHE A 152 -2.46 9.41 3.68
N LEU A 153 -3.27 8.36 3.82
CA LEU A 153 -4.37 8.11 2.91
C LEU A 153 -5.47 9.16 3.09
N SER A 154 -5.60 10.06 2.15
CA SER A 154 -6.54 11.17 2.19
C SER A 154 -7.94 10.80 1.69
N PRO A 155 -8.98 11.57 2.06
CA PRO A 155 -10.32 11.43 1.47
C PRO A 155 -10.31 11.60 -0.05
N LYS A 156 -9.43 12.48 -0.58
CA LYS A 156 -9.26 12.65 -2.03
C LYS A 156 -8.80 11.34 -2.70
N VAL A 157 -7.73 10.72 -2.21
CA VAL A 157 -7.24 9.45 -2.77
C VAL A 157 -8.29 8.35 -2.67
N MET A 158 -9.03 8.28 -1.56
CA MET A 158 -10.12 7.32 -1.40
C MET A 158 -11.20 7.51 -2.47
N ARG A 159 -11.57 8.76 -2.77
CA ARG A 159 -12.55 9.07 -3.84
C ARG A 159 -12.00 8.74 -5.22
N ASP A 160 -10.76 9.13 -5.51
CA ASP A 160 -10.13 8.91 -6.81
C ASP A 160 -10.00 7.41 -7.13
N LEU A 161 -9.62 6.61 -6.15
CA LEU A 161 -9.51 5.15 -6.29
C LEU A 161 -10.84 4.40 -6.06
N LYS A 162 -11.93 5.13 -5.82
CA LYS A 162 -13.28 4.57 -5.57
C LYS A 162 -13.26 3.49 -4.48
N LEU A 163 -12.53 3.76 -3.40
CA LEU A 163 -12.46 2.87 -2.25
C LEU A 163 -13.80 2.98 -1.50
N PHE A 164 -14.60 1.93 -1.58
CA PHE A 164 -15.90 1.84 -0.92
C PHE A 164 -15.87 0.72 0.12
N SER A 165 -16.62 0.91 1.19
CA SER A 165 -16.94 -0.17 2.11
C SER A 165 -17.99 -1.06 1.46
N ILE A 166 -17.67 -2.34 1.30
CA ILE A 166 -18.61 -3.34 0.81
C ILE A 166 -19.20 -4.00 2.05
N VAL A 167 -20.53 -3.93 2.16
CA VAL A 167 -21.26 -4.66 3.18
C VAL A 167 -21.76 -5.95 2.51
N ASP A 168 -21.14 -7.06 2.89
CA ASP A 168 -21.64 -8.39 2.61
C ASP A 168 -22.61 -8.73 3.73
N ASP A 169 -23.91 -8.71 3.40
CA ASP A 169 -24.97 -9.10 4.32
C ASP A 169 -25.47 -10.48 3.89
N ASP A 170 -25.18 -11.49 4.69
CA ASP A 170 -25.59 -12.89 4.46
C ASP A 170 -27.11 -13.07 4.26
N GLN A 171 -27.90 -12.04 4.55
CA GLN A 171 -29.35 -12.03 4.36
C GLN A 171 -29.80 -11.36 3.04
N GLN A 172 -28.89 -10.80 2.26
CA GLN A 172 -29.20 -10.15 0.99
C GLN A 172 -28.50 -10.87 -0.19
N GLU A 173 -29.27 -11.15 -1.24
CA GLU A 173 -28.73 -11.73 -2.49
C GLU A 173 -27.80 -10.76 -3.27
N LYS A 174 -27.61 -9.54 -2.80
CA LYS A 174 -26.79 -8.51 -3.47
C LYS A 174 -25.84 -7.85 -2.49
N ILE A 175 -24.58 -7.81 -2.89
CA ILE A 175 -23.55 -7.00 -2.24
C ILE A 175 -23.94 -5.53 -2.39
N SER A 176 -24.11 -4.82 -1.27
CA SER A 176 -24.35 -3.38 -1.28
C SER A 176 -23.05 -2.61 -1.06
N VAL A 177 -22.83 -1.58 -1.89
CA VAL A 177 -21.72 -0.64 -1.73
C VAL A 177 -22.20 0.49 -0.84
N ASP A 178 -21.61 0.62 0.35
CA ASP A 178 -21.92 1.74 1.25
C ASP A 178 -21.06 2.95 0.83
N ALA A 179 -21.73 4.01 0.38
CA ALA A 179 -21.04 5.22 -0.02
C ALA A 179 -20.53 5.97 1.21
N ILE A 180 -19.25 6.31 1.22
CA ILE A 180 -18.64 7.06 2.30
C ILE A 180 -18.96 8.54 2.11
N HIS A 181 -19.88 9.07 2.93
CA HIS A 181 -20.38 10.44 2.80
C HIS A 181 -19.90 11.38 3.91
N ASN A 182 -19.17 10.89 4.91
CA ASN A 182 -18.75 11.71 6.05
C ASN A 182 -17.35 11.34 6.58
N GLU A 183 -16.82 12.20 7.43
CA GLU A 183 -15.49 12.05 8.04
C GLU A 183 -15.30 10.70 8.76
N ARG A 184 -16.33 10.26 9.50
CA ARG A 184 -16.29 8.98 10.22
C ARG A 184 -16.15 7.79 9.26
N GLY A 185 -16.85 7.83 8.13
CA GLY A 185 -16.75 6.80 7.08
C GLY A 185 -15.36 6.74 6.47
N PHE A 186 -14.75 7.89 6.16
CA PHE A 186 -13.38 7.95 5.66
C PHE A 186 -12.36 7.41 6.69
N ARG A 187 -12.50 7.75 7.97
CA ARG A 187 -11.63 7.22 9.03
C ARG A 187 -11.73 5.70 9.14
N LYS A 188 -12.95 5.17 9.17
CA LYS A 188 -13.19 3.72 9.24
C LYS A 188 -12.62 2.98 8.03
N LEU A 189 -12.78 3.54 6.82
CA LEU A 189 -12.19 2.95 5.61
C LEU A 189 -10.66 2.91 5.68
N ARG A 190 -10.04 4.00 6.12
CA ARG A 190 -8.60 4.08 6.30
C ARG A 190 -8.09 3.01 7.27
N GLU A 191 -8.76 2.86 8.41
CA GLU A 191 -8.44 1.83 9.41
C GLU A 191 -8.61 0.42 8.84
N ASN A 192 -9.70 0.15 8.15
CA ASN A 192 -9.96 -1.15 7.54
C ASN A 192 -8.92 -1.50 6.46
N LEU A 193 -8.60 -0.54 5.59
CA LEU A 193 -7.59 -0.76 4.56
C LEU A 193 -6.21 -0.97 5.18
N ALA A 194 -5.80 -0.14 6.13
CA ALA A 194 -4.52 -0.29 6.82
C ALA A 194 -4.42 -1.64 7.54
N GLY A 195 -5.50 -2.10 8.15
CA GLY A 195 -5.58 -3.41 8.81
C GLY A 195 -5.26 -4.58 7.88
N GLN A 196 -5.55 -4.47 6.57
CA GLN A 196 -5.20 -5.50 5.58
C GLN A 196 -3.69 -5.64 5.38
N TYR A 197 -2.92 -4.59 5.68
CA TYR A 197 -1.45 -4.57 5.60
C TYR A 197 -0.77 -4.89 6.94
N ASN A 198 -1.54 -5.10 8.01
CA ASN A 198 -1.02 -5.57 9.29
C ASN A 198 -0.77 -7.08 9.26
N LEU A 199 0.45 -7.48 8.93
CA LEU A 199 0.83 -8.89 8.83
C LEU A 199 0.84 -9.62 10.18
N GLY A 200 0.90 -8.89 11.29
CA GLY A 200 0.89 -9.46 12.66
C GLY A 200 -0.48 -9.93 13.13
N ASN A 201 -1.56 -9.43 12.53
CA ASN A 201 -2.95 -9.73 12.90
C ASN A 201 -3.68 -10.65 11.90
N ARG A 202 -2.96 -11.20 10.91
CA ARG A 202 -3.58 -12.17 10.00
C ARG A 202 -3.72 -13.50 10.70
N GLU A 203 -4.94 -13.92 10.95
CA GLU A 203 -5.23 -15.30 11.31
C GLU A 203 -4.81 -16.22 10.16
N PRO A 204 -4.02 -17.26 10.41
CA PRO A 204 -3.66 -18.20 9.37
C PRO A 204 -4.93 -18.95 8.94
N ASN A 205 -5.31 -18.82 7.67
CA ASN A 205 -6.37 -19.64 7.10
C ASN A 205 -5.81 -21.05 6.90
N ILE A 206 -5.99 -21.90 7.89
CA ILE A 206 -5.61 -23.31 7.84
C ILE A 206 -6.84 -24.06 7.27
N GLN A 207 -6.82 -24.34 5.97
CA GLN A 207 -7.73 -25.27 5.32
C GLN A 207 -7.19 -26.68 5.39
#